data_a85f97d79e939b3a6abfc4651a4572f4
#
_entry.id   a85f97d79e939b3a6abfc4651a4572f4
#
_cell.length_a   1.000
_cell.length_b   1.000
_cell.length_c   1.000
_cell.angle_alpha   90.00
_cell.angle_beta   90.00
_cell.angle_gamma   90.00
#
_symmetry.space_group_name_H-M   'P 1'
#
loop_
_entity.id
_entity.type
_entity.pdbx_description
1 polymer ?
#
loop_
_entity_poly.entity_id
_entity_poly.type
_entity_poly.pdbx_seq_one_letter_code
_entity_poly.pdbx_strand_id
1 'polypeptide(L)'
;MQKISFKYLNGIIGNMSRKFIFETIIPSVVFSHKTVSSIFGGVYNILGENGADALLYNVGYKTGKFYTERQRDTSRVEKMELLYKCISDDFEAKWGKFEYNIDFDTLGGEVKIYNSFLADSWIENIKKNQSYPVCAFISGYIAGILESVFGKKVFVEEKKCKVQGNEFCLFEVKKSFLR
;
A
#
# COMPACT_ATOMS: atom_id res chain seq x y z
N MET A 1 18.10 -2.01 14.86
CA MET A 1 17.23 -1.21 13.97
C MET A 1 17.84 -1.19 12.57
N GLN A 2 17.45 -2.10 11.68
CA GLN A 2 17.87 -2.06 10.29
C GLN A 2 16.98 -1.07 9.54
N LYS A 3 17.54 0.09 9.18
CA LYS A 3 16.89 1.04 8.28
C LYS A 3 17.07 0.55 6.84
N ILE A 4 15.97 0.21 6.19
CA ILE A 4 15.99 -0.10 4.76
C ILE A 4 15.98 1.22 4.00
N SER A 5 17.13 1.63 3.50
CA SER A 5 17.27 2.76 2.61
C SER A 5 17.15 2.30 1.16
N PHE A 6 16.38 3.01 0.36
CA PHE A 6 16.15 2.79 -1.08
C PHE A 6 17.48 2.72 -1.91
N LYS A 7 18.61 3.11 -1.35
CA LYS A 7 19.94 2.98 -1.98
C LYS A 7 20.35 1.52 -2.25
N TYR A 8 19.81 0.56 -1.50
CA TYR A 8 20.11 -0.86 -1.72
C TYR A 8 19.29 -1.48 -2.88
N LEU A 9 18.13 -0.91 -3.20
CA LEU A 9 17.26 -1.40 -4.28
C LEU A 9 17.82 -1.09 -5.68
N ASN A 10 18.53 0.01 -5.87
CA ASN A 10 19.09 0.39 -7.18
C ASN A 10 20.14 -0.60 -7.73
N GLY A 11 20.76 -1.41 -6.89
CA GLY A 11 21.73 -2.45 -7.33
C GLY A 11 21.05 -3.74 -7.83
N ILE A 12 19.83 -4.02 -7.40
CA ILE A 12 19.09 -5.25 -7.75
C ILE A 12 18.14 -5.02 -8.93
N ILE A 13 17.62 -3.80 -9.09
CA ILE A 13 16.59 -3.44 -10.10
C ILE A 13 17.20 -3.17 -11.50
N GLY A 14 18.52 -3.12 -11.65
CA GLY A 14 19.21 -2.68 -12.87
C GLY A 14 18.89 -3.46 -14.16
N ASN A 15 18.10 -4.53 -14.12
CA ASN A 15 17.83 -5.36 -15.31
C ASN A 15 16.42 -5.98 -15.41
N MET A 16 15.44 -5.49 -14.63
CA MET A 16 14.06 -5.99 -14.79
C MET A 16 13.34 -5.16 -15.85
N SER A 17 13.21 -5.73 -17.03
CA SER A 17 12.59 -5.11 -18.19
C SER A 17 11.10 -4.79 -17.97
N ARG A 18 10.63 -3.75 -18.67
CA ARG A 18 9.24 -3.25 -18.76
C ARG A 18 8.16 -4.31 -19.12
N LYS A 19 8.51 -5.59 -19.21
CA LYS A 19 7.63 -6.72 -19.50
C LYS A 19 6.69 -7.13 -18.34
N PHE A 20 6.95 -6.63 -17.13
CA PHE A 20 6.40 -7.20 -15.89
C PHE A 20 4.90 -6.95 -15.65
N ILE A 21 4.32 -5.89 -16.20
CA ILE A 21 2.92 -5.51 -15.91
C ILE A 21 1.90 -6.42 -16.62
N PHE A 22 2.28 -7.07 -17.72
CA PHE A 22 1.37 -7.89 -18.53
C PHE A 22 1.57 -9.40 -18.41
N GLU A 23 2.63 -9.84 -17.74
CA GLU A 23 2.90 -11.27 -17.47
C GLU A 23 2.53 -11.65 -16.03
N THR A 24 1.60 -10.93 -15.39
CA THR A 24 1.15 -11.29 -14.05
C THR A 24 0.39 -12.62 -14.11
N ILE A 25 0.81 -13.57 -13.30
CA ILE A 25 0.16 -14.87 -13.05
C ILE A 25 -1.26 -14.67 -12.48
N ILE A 26 -1.56 -13.45 -12.07
CA ILE A 26 -2.87 -13.04 -11.57
C ILE A 26 -3.61 -12.34 -12.72
N PRO A 27 -4.76 -12.85 -13.16
CA PRO A 27 -5.62 -12.12 -14.07
C PRO A 27 -5.92 -10.72 -13.51
N SER A 28 -5.56 -9.69 -14.26
CA SER A 28 -5.63 -8.31 -13.79
C SER A 28 -6.42 -7.43 -14.74
N VAL A 29 -7.09 -6.43 -14.18
CA VAL A 29 -7.76 -5.38 -14.93
C VAL A 29 -7.04 -4.06 -14.65
N VAL A 30 -6.75 -3.29 -15.70
CA VAL A 30 -6.10 -1.98 -15.58
C VAL A 30 -7.16 -0.90 -15.54
N PHE A 31 -7.12 -0.08 -14.51
CA PHE A 31 -7.94 1.12 -14.37
C PHE A 31 -7.09 2.38 -14.46
N SER A 32 -7.66 3.44 -15.03
CA SER A 32 -7.04 4.76 -14.92
C SER A 32 -7.14 5.29 -13.49
N HIS A 33 -6.21 6.15 -13.08
CA HIS A 33 -6.27 6.82 -11.77
C HIS A 33 -7.62 7.52 -11.56
N LYS A 34 -8.16 8.17 -12.60
CA LYS A 34 -9.47 8.82 -12.56
C LYS A 34 -10.60 7.82 -12.25
N THR A 35 -10.57 6.64 -12.83
CA THR A 35 -11.58 5.60 -12.56
C THR A 35 -11.50 5.15 -11.11
N VAL A 36 -10.29 4.91 -10.61
CA VAL A 36 -10.09 4.48 -9.21
C VAL A 36 -10.56 5.55 -8.24
N SER A 37 -10.16 6.82 -8.43
CA SER A 37 -10.60 7.91 -7.55
C SER A 37 -12.11 8.14 -7.62
N SER A 38 -12.74 7.96 -8.78
CA SER A 38 -14.20 8.06 -8.92
C SER A 38 -14.93 6.95 -8.17
N ILE A 39 -14.42 5.71 -8.23
CA ILE A 39 -14.99 4.57 -7.46
C ILE A 39 -14.87 4.85 -5.96
N PHE A 40 -13.68 5.22 -5.49
CA PHE A 40 -13.44 5.47 -4.06
C PHE A 40 -14.22 6.70 -3.58
N GLY A 41 -14.26 7.79 -4.36
CA GLY A 41 -15.09 8.95 -4.06
C GLY A 41 -16.57 8.61 -3.96
N GLY A 42 -17.06 7.73 -4.82
CA GLY A 42 -18.43 7.20 -4.73
C GLY A 42 -18.68 6.45 -3.42
N VAL A 43 -17.73 5.65 -2.97
CA VAL A 43 -17.80 4.93 -1.67
C VAL A 43 -17.90 5.94 -0.50
N TYR A 44 -17.04 6.97 -0.48
CA TYR A 44 -17.08 8.02 0.55
C TYR A 44 -18.38 8.80 0.52
N ASN A 45 -18.91 9.11 -0.67
CA ASN A 45 -20.18 9.84 -0.81
C ASN A 45 -21.39 9.04 -0.30
N ILE A 46 -21.37 7.71 -0.46
CA ILE A 46 -22.49 6.84 -0.06
C ILE A 46 -22.42 6.45 1.42
N LEU A 47 -21.23 6.10 1.92
CA LEU A 47 -21.05 5.52 3.25
C LEU A 47 -20.57 6.53 4.31
N GLY A 48 -20.19 7.74 3.89
CA GLY A 48 -19.49 8.69 4.76
C GLY A 48 -18.06 8.22 5.09
N GLU A 49 -17.34 9.04 5.85
CA GLU A 49 -15.92 8.80 6.18
C GLU A 49 -15.71 7.45 6.87
N ASN A 50 -16.35 7.23 8.02
CA ASN A 50 -16.15 6.02 8.83
C ASN A 50 -16.54 4.72 8.10
N GLY A 51 -17.63 4.74 7.36
CA GLY A 51 -18.11 3.59 6.59
C GLY A 51 -17.19 3.27 5.42
N ALA A 52 -16.75 4.30 4.71
CA ALA A 52 -15.82 4.18 3.60
C ALA A 52 -14.46 3.64 4.08
N ASP A 53 -13.91 4.19 5.17
CA ASP A 53 -12.65 3.75 5.74
C ASP A 53 -12.71 2.28 6.17
N ALA A 54 -13.76 1.87 6.88
CA ALA A 54 -13.92 0.48 7.29
C ALA A 54 -14.00 -0.49 6.10
N LEU A 55 -14.78 -0.13 5.08
CA LEU A 55 -14.91 -0.94 3.87
C LEU A 55 -13.60 -1.01 3.09
N LEU A 56 -13.01 0.15 2.79
CA LEU A 56 -11.81 0.25 1.96
C LEU A 56 -10.59 -0.36 2.64
N TYR A 57 -10.46 -0.21 3.97
CA TYR A 57 -9.43 -0.90 4.74
C TYR A 57 -9.57 -2.43 4.60
N ASN A 58 -10.78 -2.96 4.76
CA ASN A 58 -11.00 -4.41 4.64
C ASN A 58 -10.69 -4.92 3.23
N VAL A 59 -11.11 -4.19 2.20
CA VAL A 59 -10.80 -4.53 0.80
C VAL A 59 -9.29 -4.50 0.58
N GLY A 60 -8.61 -3.45 1.03
CA GLY A 60 -7.16 -3.32 0.95
C GLY A 60 -6.44 -4.47 1.65
N TYR A 61 -6.85 -4.79 2.88
CA TYR A 61 -6.27 -5.89 3.66
C TYR A 61 -6.36 -7.24 2.93
N LYS A 62 -7.54 -7.58 2.41
CA LYS A 62 -7.72 -8.81 1.63
C LYS A 62 -6.88 -8.81 0.35
N THR A 63 -6.79 -7.66 -0.31
CA THR A 63 -5.99 -7.49 -1.53
C THR A 63 -4.50 -7.70 -1.24
N GLY A 64 -3.95 -7.04 -0.22
CA GLY A 64 -2.54 -7.16 0.17
C GLY A 64 -2.19 -8.58 0.58
N LYS A 65 -3.07 -9.23 1.36
CA LYS A 65 -2.89 -10.62 1.76
C LYS A 65 -2.88 -11.56 0.56
N PHE A 66 -3.91 -11.51 -0.28
CA PHE A 66 -4.01 -12.35 -1.48
C PHE A 66 -2.81 -12.15 -2.42
N TYR A 67 -2.43 -10.90 -2.66
CA TYR A 67 -1.30 -10.57 -3.52
C TYR A 67 0.00 -11.17 -3.00
N THR A 68 0.28 -11.00 -1.70
CA THR A 68 1.51 -11.51 -1.07
C THR A 68 1.57 -13.04 -1.09
N GLU A 69 0.45 -13.71 -0.81
CA GLU A 69 0.35 -15.18 -0.88
C GLU A 69 0.63 -15.68 -2.28
N ARG A 70 0.05 -15.04 -3.32
CA ARG A 70 0.34 -15.40 -4.71
C ARG A 70 1.80 -15.16 -5.10
N GLN A 71 2.41 -14.06 -4.62
CA GLN A 71 3.82 -13.81 -4.86
C GLN A 71 4.71 -14.86 -4.21
N ARG A 72 4.38 -15.30 -2.98
CA ARG A 72 5.08 -16.39 -2.30
C ARG A 72 5.02 -17.68 -3.11
N ASP A 73 3.84 -18.10 -3.52
CA ASP A 73 3.61 -19.34 -4.26
C ASP A 73 4.38 -19.37 -5.58
N THR A 74 4.46 -18.21 -6.24
CA THR A 74 5.08 -18.08 -7.56
C THR A 74 6.59 -17.97 -7.49
N SER A 75 7.10 -17.07 -6.61
CA SER A 75 8.52 -16.75 -6.54
C SER A 75 9.29 -17.68 -5.61
N ARG A 76 8.59 -18.39 -4.73
CA ARG A 76 9.16 -19.26 -3.69
C ARG A 76 10.12 -18.54 -2.73
N VAL A 77 9.93 -17.23 -2.57
CA VAL A 77 10.70 -16.38 -1.65
C VAL A 77 9.89 -16.14 -0.39
N GLU A 78 10.59 -15.87 0.72
CA GLU A 78 9.97 -15.72 2.04
C GLU A 78 10.45 -14.46 2.77
N LYS A 79 9.68 -14.02 3.75
CA LYS A 79 10.02 -12.94 4.69
C LYS A 79 10.45 -11.65 3.97
N MET A 80 11.67 -11.20 4.24
CA MET A 80 12.17 -9.92 3.74
C MET A 80 12.27 -9.86 2.22
N GLU A 81 12.65 -10.95 1.58
CA GLU A 81 12.73 -11.00 0.12
C GLU A 81 11.34 -10.88 -0.51
N LEU A 82 10.32 -11.52 0.10
CA LEU A 82 8.94 -11.40 -0.32
C LEU A 82 8.41 -9.97 -0.12
N LEU A 83 8.74 -9.32 1.02
CA LEU A 83 8.38 -7.93 1.24
C LEU A 83 9.00 -7.00 0.19
N TYR A 84 10.31 -7.18 -0.11
CA TYR A 84 10.99 -6.40 -1.14
C TYR A 84 10.34 -6.57 -2.52
N LYS A 85 9.94 -7.80 -2.83
CA LYS A 85 9.26 -8.07 -4.09
C LYS A 85 7.93 -7.34 -4.17
N CYS A 86 7.10 -7.39 -3.14
CA CYS A 86 5.84 -6.65 -3.09
C CYS A 86 6.06 -5.14 -3.26
N ILE A 87 7.04 -4.55 -2.56
CA ILE A 87 7.37 -3.12 -2.66
C ILE A 87 7.84 -2.75 -4.08
N SER A 88 8.66 -3.61 -4.70
CA SER A 88 9.14 -3.40 -6.07
C SER A 88 8.00 -3.41 -7.08
N ASP A 89 7.09 -4.37 -6.94
CA ASP A 89 5.94 -4.51 -7.83
C ASP A 89 4.97 -3.32 -7.68
N ASP A 90 4.74 -2.83 -6.46
CA ASP A 90 3.93 -1.63 -6.20
C ASP A 90 4.53 -0.38 -6.85
N PHE A 91 5.85 -0.24 -6.80
CA PHE A 91 6.56 0.85 -7.47
C PHE A 91 6.43 0.76 -9.00
N GLU A 92 6.64 -0.43 -9.57
CA GLU A 92 6.48 -0.68 -11.01
C GLU A 92 5.03 -0.45 -11.48
N ALA A 93 4.05 -0.82 -10.65
CA ALA A 93 2.63 -0.58 -10.90
C ALA A 93 2.22 0.90 -10.74
N LYS A 94 3.17 1.80 -10.38
CA LYS A 94 2.93 3.23 -10.17
C LYS A 94 1.98 3.56 -9.01
N TRP A 95 1.99 2.72 -7.97
CA TRP A 95 1.21 3.00 -6.76
C TRP A 95 1.85 4.07 -5.88
N GLY A 96 3.15 4.32 -6.08
CA GLY A 96 3.94 5.31 -5.35
C GLY A 96 5.30 4.76 -4.92
N LYS A 97 6.09 5.60 -4.25
CA LYS A 97 7.36 5.19 -3.66
C LYS A 97 7.14 4.91 -2.19
N PHE A 98 7.18 3.63 -1.82
CA PHE A 98 7.03 3.17 -0.44
C PHE A 98 8.37 3.14 0.30
N GLU A 99 8.41 3.75 1.48
CA GLU A 99 9.56 3.71 2.38
C GLU A 99 9.13 3.12 3.73
N TYR A 100 9.55 1.89 4.00
CA TYR A 100 9.26 1.18 5.24
C TYR A 100 10.34 1.47 6.28
N ASN A 101 9.96 2.06 7.41
CA ASN A 101 10.78 2.25 8.60
C ASN A 101 10.14 1.48 9.76
N ILE A 102 10.21 0.17 9.69
CA ILE A 102 9.56 -0.78 10.59
C ILE A 102 10.61 -1.57 11.34
N ASP A 103 10.42 -1.76 12.62
CA ASP A 103 11.08 -2.78 13.40
C ASP A 103 10.39 -4.13 13.11
N PHE A 104 11.03 -5.01 12.38
CA PHE A 104 10.45 -6.26 11.92
C PHE A 104 10.29 -7.32 13.03
N ASP A 105 10.90 -7.13 14.20
CA ASP A 105 10.72 -8.01 15.36
C ASP A 105 9.41 -7.68 16.07
N THR A 106 9.14 -6.40 16.26
CA THR A 106 7.94 -5.90 16.94
C THR A 106 6.79 -5.61 15.98
N LEU A 107 7.07 -5.42 14.69
CA LEU A 107 6.17 -4.92 13.65
C LEU A 107 5.56 -3.56 14.01
N GLY A 108 6.33 -2.70 14.68
CA GLY A 108 5.99 -1.32 14.96
C GLY A 108 6.81 -0.36 14.10
N GLY A 109 6.23 0.77 13.72
CA GLY A 109 6.95 1.77 12.95
C GLY A 109 6.07 2.55 11.98
N GLU A 110 6.66 3.00 10.88
CA GLU A 110 6.01 3.88 9.92
C GLU A 110 6.28 3.45 8.47
N VAL A 111 5.29 3.68 7.60
CA VAL A 111 5.45 3.61 6.15
C VAL A 111 5.15 4.98 5.57
N LYS A 112 6.05 5.52 4.75
CA LYS A 112 5.84 6.74 3.97
C LYS A 112 5.60 6.40 2.52
N ILE A 113 4.65 7.10 1.90
CA ILE A 113 4.38 6.95 0.48
C ILE A 113 4.43 8.31 -0.20
N TYR A 114 5.41 8.45 -1.09
CA TYR A 114 5.52 9.59 -1.99
C TYR A 114 4.81 9.29 -3.30
N ASN A 115 4.17 10.31 -3.89
CA ASN A 115 3.44 10.17 -5.15
C ASN A 115 2.41 9.02 -5.10
N SER A 116 1.63 8.97 -4.00
CA SER A 116 0.56 7.99 -3.84
C SER A 116 -0.47 8.16 -4.94
N PHE A 117 -0.66 7.11 -5.76
CA PHE A 117 -1.61 7.15 -6.88
C PHE A 117 -3.02 7.55 -6.44
N LEU A 118 -3.44 7.09 -5.26
CA LEU A 118 -4.77 7.35 -4.75
C LEU A 118 -4.93 8.81 -4.29
N ALA A 119 -3.96 9.33 -3.51
CA ALA A 119 -4.01 10.71 -3.04
C ALA A 119 -3.84 11.70 -4.20
N ASP A 120 -2.92 11.45 -5.14
CA ASP A 120 -2.70 12.30 -6.30
C ASP A 120 -3.93 12.33 -7.21
N SER A 121 -4.48 11.16 -7.50
CA SER A 121 -5.71 11.04 -8.29
C SER A 121 -6.92 11.71 -7.62
N TRP A 122 -7.00 11.66 -6.29
CA TRP A 122 -8.05 12.34 -5.53
C TRP A 122 -7.95 13.85 -5.68
N ILE A 123 -6.74 14.42 -5.49
CA ILE A 123 -6.47 15.86 -5.65
C ILE A 123 -6.81 16.35 -7.06
N GLU A 124 -6.48 15.55 -8.06
CA GLU A 124 -6.71 15.90 -9.47
C GLU A 124 -8.18 15.83 -9.89
N ASN A 125 -8.92 14.85 -9.39
CA ASN A 125 -10.23 14.52 -9.96
C ASN A 125 -11.41 14.76 -9.03
N ILE A 126 -11.21 14.87 -7.71
CA ILE A 126 -12.30 15.00 -6.73
C ILE A 126 -12.20 16.32 -5.98
N LYS A 127 -11.21 16.47 -5.09
CA LYS A 127 -11.08 17.65 -4.23
C LYS A 127 -9.67 17.81 -3.69
N LYS A 128 -9.17 19.08 -3.76
CA LYS A 128 -7.98 19.51 -3.00
C LYS A 128 -8.37 19.86 -1.55
N ASN A 129 -7.44 19.71 -0.62
CA ASN A 129 -7.60 20.10 0.77
C ASN A 129 -8.79 19.41 1.44
N GLN A 130 -8.81 18.10 1.39
CA GLN A 130 -9.75 17.28 2.13
C GLN A 130 -9.45 17.38 3.65
N SER A 131 -10.50 17.36 4.48
CA SER A 131 -10.35 17.45 5.93
C SER A 131 -9.89 16.14 6.58
N TYR A 132 -10.10 15.02 5.93
CA TYR A 132 -9.76 13.68 6.40
C TYR A 132 -8.87 12.94 5.38
N PRO A 133 -8.10 11.94 5.81
CA PRO A 133 -7.30 11.10 4.94
C PRO A 133 -8.20 10.22 4.06
N VAL A 134 -7.69 9.77 2.91
CA VAL A 134 -8.49 8.99 1.93
C VAL A 134 -7.83 7.67 1.53
N CYS A 135 -6.71 7.32 2.14
CA CYS A 135 -5.92 6.15 1.74
C CYS A 135 -6.18 4.92 2.62
N ALA A 136 -7.38 4.78 3.20
CA ALA A 136 -7.75 3.63 4.03
C ALA A 136 -7.53 2.28 3.32
N PHE A 137 -7.75 2.21 2.00
CA PHE A 137 -7.39 1.04 1.19
C PHE A 137 -5.90 0.71 1.28
N ILE A 138 -5.03 1.71 1.19
CA ILE A 138 -3.58 1.51 1.28
C ILE A 138 -3.17 1.09 2.69
N SER A 139 -3.81 1.65 3.73
CA SER A 139 -3.61 1.20 5.12
C SER A 139 -3.89 -0.29 5.27
N GLY A 140 -5.04 -0.74 4.78
CA GLY A 140 -5.39 -2.16 4.78
C GLY A 140 -4.42 -3.01 3.96
N TYR A 141 -4.03 -2.55 2.77
CA TYR A 141 -3.11 -3.24 1.88
C TYR A 141 -1.75 -3.49 2.54
N ILE A 142 -1.16 -2.47 3.19
CA ILE A 142 0.07 -2.61 3.96
C ILE A 142 -0.10 -3.63 5.09
N ALA A 143 -1.21 -3.57 5.83
CA ALA A 143 -1.49 -4.52 6.91
C ALA A 143 -1.57 -5.95 6.39
N GLY A 144 -2.23 -6.19 5.26
CA GLY A 144 -2.35 -7.50 4.62
C GLY A 144 -1.01 -8.06 4.17
N ILE A 145 -0.14 -7.24 3.56
CA ILE A 145 1.21 -7.62 3.18
C ILE A 145 2.02 -8.03 4.42
N LEU A 146 2.08 -7.16 5.43
CA LEU A 146 2.88 -7.39 6.63
C LEU A 146 2.42 -8.64 7.39
N GLU A 147 1.11 -8.86 7.53
CA GLU A 147 0.60 -10.08 8.13
C GLU A 147 0.99 -11.31 7.32
N SER A 148 0.84 -11.29 6.00
CA SER A 148 1.20 -12.44 5.16
C SER A 148 2.70 -12.74 5.17
N VAL A 149 3.55 -11.70 5.21
CA VAL A 149 5.01 -11.87 5.26
C VAL A 149 5.49 -12.40 6.60
N PHE A 150 4.98 -11.84 7.70
CA PHE A 150 5.53 -12.09 9.06
C PHE A 150 4.65 -12.99 9.94
N GLY A 151 3.44 -13.33 9.51
CA GLY A 151 2.51 -14.18 10.25
C GLY A 151 1.95 -13.54 11.53
N LYS A 152 2.05 -12.23 11.67
CA LYS A 152 1.60 -11.47 12.85
C LYS A 152 0.63 -10.37 12.43
N LYS A 153 -0.53 -10.32 13.07
CA LYS A 153 -1.52 -9.26 12.82
C LYS A 153 -0.98 -7.89 13.22
N VAL A 154 -1.16 -6.93 12.33
CA VAL A 154 -0.87 -5.52 12.56
C VAL A 154 -2.09 -4.68 12.24
N PHE A 155 -2.16 -3.51 12.84
CA PHE A 155 -3.09 -2.45 12.47
C PHE A 155 -2.28 -1.31 11.86
N VAL A 156 -2.75 -0.77 10.74
CA VAL A 156 -2.11 0.33 10.03
C VAL A 156 -3.07 1.48 9.92
N GLU A 157 -2.64 2.65 10.37
CA GLU A 157 -3.46 3.87 10.42
C GLU A 157 -2.79 5.00 9.65
N GLU A 158 -3.51 5.63 8.71
CA GLU A 158 -3.00 6.81 8.03
C GLU A 158 -3.00 8.01 8.98
N LYS A 159 -1.83 8.57 9.26
CA LYS A 159 -1.63 9.72 10.15
C LYS A 159 -1.53 11.04 9.41
N LYS A 160 -1.03 11.02 8.17
CA LYS A 160 -0.94 12.16 7.28
C LYS A 160 -1.30 11.71 5.88
N CYS A 161 -2.09 12.52 5.21
CA CYS A 161 -2.44 12.29 3.82
C CYS A 161 -2.10 13.50 2.96
N LYS A 162 -1.66 13.26 1.76
CA LYS A 162 -1.32 14.32 0.79
C LYS A 162 -2.54 15.19 0.44
N VAL A 163 -3.76 14.61 0.46
CA VAL A 163 -5.00 15.37 0.24
C VAL A 163 -5.27 16.42 1.32
N GLN A 164 -4.66 16.31 2.49
CA GLN A 164 -4.72 17.27 3.59
C GLN A 164 -3.63 18.36 3.51
N GLY A 165 -2.87 18.43 2.40
CA GLY A 165 -1.79 19.39 2.21
C GLY A 165 -0.42 18.92 2.68
N ASN A 166 -0.25 17.65 3.07
CA ASN A 166 1.05 17.10 3.43
C ASN A 166 1.87 16.75 2.17
N GLU A 167 3.19 16.68 2.31
CA GLU A 167 4.10 16.32 1.22
C GLU A 167 3.99 14.84 0.80
N PHE A 168 3.68 13.96 1.76
CA PHE A 168 3.55 12.52 1.58
C PHE A 168 2.42 11.97 2.46
N CYS A 169 2.00 10.73 2.17
CA CYS A 169 1.13 9.98 3.05
C CYS A 169 1.97 9.22 4.08
N LEU A 170 1.60 9.29 5.37
CA LEU A 170 2.27 8.62 6.48
C LEU A 170 1.32 7.62 7.14
N PHE A 171 1.77 6.39 7.25
CA PHE A 171 1.04 5.30 7.86
C PHE A 171 1.80 4.80 9.08
N GLU A 172 1.14 4.78 10.23
CA GLU A 172 1.67 4.20 11.47
C GLU A 172 1.28 2.71 11.53
N VAL A 173 2.28 1.86 11.75
CA VAL A 173 2.09 0.41 11.91
C VAL A 173 2.18 0.07 13.40
N LYS A 174 1.16 -0.60 13.91
CA LYS A 174 1.07 -1.05 15.30
C LYS A 174 0.78 -2.54 15.35
N LYS A 175 1.40 -3.24 16.29
CA LYS A 175 1.01 -4.61 16.58
C LYS A 175 -0.46 -4.64 17.00
N SER A 176 -1.27 -5.49 16.37
CA SER A 176 -2.64 -5.71 16.80
C SER A 176 -2.66 -6.53 18.09
N PHE A 177 -3.35 -6.02 19.10
CA PHE A 177 -3.59 -6.74 20.35
C PHE A 177 -4.89 -7.55 20.34
N LEU A 178 -5.64 -7.50 19.22
CA LEU A 178 -6.86 -8.30 19.07
C LEU A 178 -6.48 -9.75 18.81
N ARG A 179 -6.92 -10.64 19.70
CA ARG A 179 -6.83 -12.10 19.58
C ARG A 179 -7.86 -12.63 18.59
#